data_9804b51cc2b926c55ecb95c8a58d3fd3
#
_entry.id   9804b51cc2b926c55ecb95c8a58d3fd3
#
_cell.length_a   1.000
_cell.length_b   1.000
_cell.length_c   1.000
_cell.angle_alpha   90.00
_cell.angle_beta   90.00
_cell.angle_gamma   90.00
#
_symmetry.space_group_name_H-M   'P 1'
#
loop_
_entity.id
_entity.type
_entity.pdbx_description
1 polymer ?
#
loop_
_entity_poly.entity_id
_entity_poly.type
_entity_poly.pdbx_seq_one_letter_code
_entity_poly.pdbx_strand_id
1 'polypeptide(L)'
;MAKNTNSWFREKILLGMTPRDYIISNFNVPNLIAAVILTVAVGVMIYRLLFGLGPSTNLSDNYPWGLWIGFDVLVGIALAAPGLSLGTAVHLFGMKEYHHFVRPAILSSLLGYIFAVFALMFDLGRYYRIPYLLGWSWGFTSILFLIGWHFFLYINICLIEWSPALFEWLNLRKARAFFNKLAIWATIFGVIIAGGHQSALGGLYLVAPGKLHPLWYSSLLPVFFLLSAVFAGISMVIVESTITHSVFKSKLGNFDHDHFDKLIIGLGKGAACGMFLYFILKIFAIADADNWAYLNTPFGYWFLVETLGFVLFPVFLFTSGARNQSAKLVRLAGLLTVLGVILNRLNVSIMAYNWNIPASLKYYPKWSEIALTIGVITMLVLAYRWIVNRMAIMHEHPDYESVH
;
A
#
# COMPACT_ATOMS: atom_id res chain seq x y z
N MET A 1 18.05 -8.37 39.09
CA MET A 1 17.64 -6.96 39.29
C MET A 1 16.35 -6.75 38.53
N ALA A 2 15.21 -6.68 39.19
CA ALA A 2 13.93 -6.37 38.57
C ALA A 2 13.97 -4.89 38.13
N LYS A 3 14.19 -4.63 36.83
CA LYS A 3 13.95 -3.31 36.26
C LYS A 3 12.49 -2.96 36.58
N ASN A 4 12.29 -1.86 37.28
CA ASN A 4 10.98 -1.38 37.72
C ASN A 4 10.06 -1.31 36.48
N THR A 5 9.10 -2.22 36.35
CA THR A 5 8.19 -2.36 35.22
C THR A 5 7.47 -1.04 34.90
N ASN A 6 7.23 -0.21 35.92
CA ASN A 6 6.66 1.11 35.81
C ASN A 6 7.57 2.12 35.05
N SER A 7 8.92 1.99 35.17
CA SER A 7 9.83 2.88 34.45
C SER A 7 9.90 2.52 32.96
N TRP A 8 9.96 1.22 32.62
CA TRP A 8 9.97 0.74 31.24
C TRP A 8 8.69 1.13 30.48
N PHE A 9 7.53 0.90 31.10
CA PHE A 9 6.24 1.26 30.51
C PHE A 9 6.14 2.76 30.27
N ARG A 10 6.56 3.57 31.24
CA ARG A 10 6.56 5.02 31.11
C ARG A 10 7.48 5.50 29.98
N GLU A 11 8.69 4.98 29.88
CA GLU A 11 9.64 5.38 28.84
C GLU A 11 9.22 4.91 27.45
N LYS A 12 8.89 3.64 27.29
CA LYS A 12 8.67 3.01 25.99
C LYS A 12 7.25 3.24 25.45
N ILE A 13 6.23 3.22 26.31
CA ILE A 13 4.83 3.35 25.89
C ILE A 13 4.32 4.79 26.02
N LEU A 14 4.59 5.43 27.17
CA LEU A 14 4.08 6.78 27.44
C LEU A 14 5.08 7.90 27.05
N LEU A 15 6.17 7.57 26.35
CA LEU A 15 7.19 8.53 25.88
C LEU A 15 7.77 9.39 27.03
N GLY A 16 7.95 8.81 28.20
CA GLY A 16 8.45 9.47 29.41
C GLY A 16 7.39 10.27 30.20
N MET A 17 6.19 10.43 29.69
CA MET A 17 5.11 11.18 30.32
C MET A 17 4.43 10.41 31.44
N THR A 18 3.70 11.11 32.32
CA THR A 18 2.76 10.44 33.22
C THR A 18 1.53 9.96 32.45
N PRO A 19 0.78 8.95 32.93
CA PRO A 19 -0.45 8.50 32.23
C PRO A 19 -1.46 9.65 32.00
N ARG A 20 -1.58 10.56 32.98
CA ARG A 20 -2.45 11.73 32.89
C ARG A 20 -1.99 12.69 31.77
N ASP A 21 -0.71 13.03 31.77
CA ASP A 21 -0.16 13.95 30.76
C ASP A 21 -0.23 13.36 29.34
N TYR A 22 0.00 12.04 29.23
CA TYR A 22 -0.14 11.32 27.97
C TYR A 22 -1.58 11.35 27.45
N ILE A 23 -2.58 11.15 28.30
CA ILE A 23 -3.99 11.26 27.91
C ILE A 23 -4.30 12.69 27.46
N ILE A 24 -3.92 13.69 28.25
CA ILE A 24 -4.14 15.11 27.92
C ILE A 24 -3.47 15.50 26.61
N SER A 25 -2.23 15.08 26.35
CA SER A 25 -1.50 15.38 25.11
C SER A 25 -2.15 14.76 23.86
N ASN A 26 -2.90 13.68 24.03
CA ASN A 26 -3.66 13.05 22.94
C ASN A 26 -5.06 13.66 22.74
N PHE A 27 -5.53 14.51 23.65
CA PHE A 27 -6.77 15.26 23.51
C PHE A 27 -6.55 16.46 22.58
N ASN A 28 -6.51 16.21 21.28
CA ASN A 28 -6.40 17.23 20.24
C ASN A 28 -7.39 16.95 19.11
N VAL A 29 -7.68 17.97 18.30
CA VAL A 29 -8.70 17.90 17.24
C VAL A 29 -8.48 16.71 16.27
N PRO A 30 -7.26 16.46 15.74
CA PRO A 30 -7.05 15.32 14.85
C PRO A 30 -7.35 13.96 15.51
N ASN A 31 -6.96 13.77 16.77
CA ASN A 31 -7.23 12.52 17.48
C ASN A 31 -8.72 12.37 17.83
N LEU A 32 -9.43 13.46 18.10
CA LEU A 32 -10.87 13.44 18.32
C LEU A 32 -11.62 13.06 17.03
N ILE A 33 -11.24 13.64 15.90
CA ILE A 33 -11.79 13.25 14.58
C ILE A 33 -11.53 11.76 14.33
N ALA A 34 -10.31 11.28 14.55
CA ALA A 34 -9.97 9.88 14.40
C ALA A 34 -10.82 8.98 15.32
N ALA A 35 -11.05 9.38 16.57
CA ALA A 35 -11.90 8.64 17.52
C ALA A 35 -13.36 8.53 17.03
N VAL A 36 -13.90 9.61 16.48
CA VAL A 36 -15.28 9.60 15.90
C VAL A 36 -15.33 8.65 14.71
N ILE A 37 -14.37 8.76 13.77
CA ILE A 37 -14.28 7.88 12.59
C ILE A 37 -14.21 6.40 13.04
N LEU A 38 -13.33 6.09 13.99
CA LEU A 38 -13.17 4.73 14.49
C LEU A 38 -14.43 4.20 15.20
N THR A 39 -15.11 5.06 15.95
CA THR A 39 -16.37 4.65 16.62
C THR A 39 -17.44 4.27 15.59
N VAL A 40 -17.59 5.06 14.51
CA VAL A 40 -18.52 4.75 13.43
C VAL A 40 -18.09 3.46 12.70
N ALA A 41 -16.79 3.34 12.37
CA ALA A 41 -16.27 2.17 11.68
C ALA A 41 -16.46 0.88 12.49
N VAL A 42 -16.17 0.90 13.80
CA VAL A 42 -16.39 -0.25 14.70
C VAL A 42 -17.87 -0.59 14.77
N GLY A 43 -18.77 0.39 14.84
CA GLY A 43 -20.21 0.17 14.76
C GLY A 43 -20.62 -0.53 13.46
N VAL A 44 -20.08 -0.11 12.33
CA VAL A 44 -20.31 -0.76 11.02
C VAL A 44 -19.73 -2.18 10.99
N MET A 45 -18.52 -2.39 11.52
CA MET A 45 -17.90 -3.72 11.62
C MET A 45 -18.77 -4.69 12.42
N ILE A 46 -19.26 -4.26 13.58
CA ILE A 46 -20.17 -5.05 14.42
C ILE A 46 -21.47 -5.33 13.67
N TYR A 47 -22.06 -4.32 13.04
CA TYR A 47 -23.26 -4.46 12.23
C TYR A 47 -23.08 -5.50 11.12
N ARG A 48 -21.95 -5.43 10.39
CA ARG A 48 -21.58 -6.38 9.33
C ARG A 48 -21.45 -7.81 9.86
N LEU A 49 -20.82 -8.00 11.02
CA LEU A 49 -20.62 -9.33 11.61
C LEU A 49 -21.94 -9.95 12.10
N LEU A 50 -22.88 -9.14 12.59
CA LEU A 50 -24.17 -9.61 13.12
C LEU A 50 -25.19 -9.87 12.00
N PHE A 51 -25.26 -8.99 10.99
CA PHE A 51 -26.34 -9.01 9.98
C PHE A 51 -25.86 -9.49 8.59
N GLY A 52 -24.56 -9.69 8.41
CA GLY A 52 -24.00 -10.21 7.15
C GLY A 52 -23.76 -9.15 6.07
N LEU A 53 -23.40 -9.60 4.86
CA LEU A 53 -23.01 -8.73 3.74
C LEU A 53 -24.19 -7.95 3.15
N GLY A 54 -25.32 -8.60 2.91
CA GLY A 54 -26.46 -8.00 2.22
C GLY A 54 -26.93 -6.68 2.84
N PRO A 55 -27.23 -6.62 4.14
CA PRO A 55 -27.62 -5.37 4.79
C PRO A 55 -26.50 -4.31 4.87
N SER A 56 -25.23 -4.71 4.88
CA SER A 56 -24.08 -3.82 5.09
C SER A 56 -23.46 -3.29 3.81
N THR A 57 -23.77 -3.89 2.65
CA THR A 57 -23.16 -3.53 1.35
C THR A 57 -24.24 -3.40 0.27
N ASN A 58 -23.84 -2.87 -0.90
CA ASN A 58 -24.65 -2.91 -2.12
C ASN A 58 -24.14 -3.97 -3.11
N LEU A 59 -23.42 -4.99 -2.63
CA LEU A 59 -22.95 -6.10 -3.46
C LEU A 59 -24.14 -6.87 -4.05
N SER A 60 -23.93 -7.42 -5.24
CA SER A 60 -24.91 -8.22 -5.96
C SER A 60 -24.19 -9.30 -6.79
N ASP A 61 -24.96 -10.21 -7.39
CA ASP A 61 -24.40 -11.22 -8.31
C ASP A 61 -23.72 -10.60 -9.53
N ASN A 62 -24.11 -9.39 -9.94
CA ASN A 62 -23.45 -8.63 -10.99
C ASN A 62 -22.15 -7.99 -10.52
N TYR A 63 -22.05 -7.65 -9.24
CA TYR A 63 -20.87 -7.04 -8.61
C TYR A 63 -20.54 -7.79 -7.32
N PRO A 64 -19.87 -8.95 -7.44
CA PRO A 64 -19.43 -9.73 -6.26
C PRO A 64 -18.29 -9.05 -5.50
N TRP A 65 -17.60 -8.10 -6.15
CA TRP A 65 -16.51 -7.31 -5.60
C TRP A 65 -16.87 -5.83 -5.66
N GLY A 66 -16.90 -5.18 -4.50
CA GLY A 66 -17.23 -3.76 -4.36
C GLY A 66 -16.03 -2.94 -3.91
N LEU A 67 -16.32 -1.91 -3.09
CA LEU A 67 -15.33 -0.97 -2.59
C LEU A 67 -14.23 -1.67 -1.77
N TRP A 68 -14.56 -2.64 -0.92
CA TRP A 68 -13.58 -3.30 -0.06
C TRP A 68 -12.54 -4.10 -0.85
N ILE A 69 -12.94 -4.77 -1.93
CA ILE A 69 -11.95 -5.40 -2.82
C ILE A 69 -11.28 -4.34 -3.70
N GLY A 70 -12.05 -3.44 -4.31
CA GLY A 70 -11.51 -2.44 -5.25
C GLY A 70 -10.54 -1.47 -4.60
N PHE A 71 -10.84 -0.99 -3.40
CA PHE A 71 -10.00 -0.04 -2.70
C PHE A 71 -9.11 -0.72 -1.64
N ASP A 72 -9.68 -1.37 -0.63
CA ASP A 72 -8.88 -1.82 0.51
C ASP A 72 -7.88 -2.90 0.11
N VAL A 73 -8.25 -3.80 -0.84
CA VAL A 73 -7.33 -4.82 -1.33
C VAL A 73 -6.53 -4.33 -2.53
N LEU A 74 -7.17 -3.99 -3.66
CA LEU A 74 -6.42 -3.70 -4.90
C LEU A 74 -5.60 -2.42 -4.81
N VAL A 75 -6.16 -1.33 -4.24
CA VAL A 75 -5.41 -0.09 -4.02
C VAL A 75 -4.46 -0.27 -2.84
N GLY A 76 -4.94 -0.77 -1.69
CA GLY A 76 -4.13 -0.93 -0.48
C GLY A 76 -2.86 -1.74 -0.74
N ILE A 77 -2.97 -2.87 -1.43
CA ILE A 77 -1.84 -3.74 -1.78
C ILE A 77 -0.90 -3.09 -2.81
N ALA A 78 -1.43 -2.34 -3.79
CA ALA A 78 -0.59 -1.60 -4.76
C ALA A 78 0.21 -0.48 -4.07
N LEU A 79 -0.42 0.27 -3.15
CA LEU A 79 0.24 1.33 -2.39
C LEU A 79 1.15 0.78 -1.27
N ALA A 80 0.95 -0.48 -0.86
CA ALA A 80 1.83 -1.19 0.06
C ALA A 80 3.06 -1.83 -0.63
N ALA A 81 3.41 -1.41 -1.85
CA ALA A 81 4.57 -1.88 -2.59
C ALA A 81 5.91 -1.12 -2.33
N PRO A 82 6.06 -0.14 -1.39
CA PRO A 82 7.35 0.44 -1.08
C PRO A 82 8.42 -0.59 -0.73
N GLY A 83 8.11 -1.61 0.07
CA GLY A 83 9.03 -2.69 0.41
C GLY A 83 9.50 -3.49 -0.81
N LEU A 84 8.61 -3.82 -1.74
CA LEU A 84 8.97 -4.44 -3.02
C LEU A 84 9.94 -3.56 -3.81
N SER A 85 9.60 -2.29 -4.02
CA SER A 85 10.38 -1.38 -4.88
C SER A 85 11.73 -1.04 -4.27
N LEU A 86 11.79 -0.65 -3.00
CA LEU A 86 13.04 -0.29 -2.32
C LEU A 86 13.85 -1.52 -1.93
N GLY A 87 13.21 -2.61 -1.50
CA GLY A 87 13.89 -3.88 -1.26
C GLY A 87 14.66 -4.35 -2.51
N THR A 88 14.01 -4.26 -3.67
CA THR A 88 14.64 -4.55 -4.96
C THR A 88 15.80 -3.58 -5.25
N ALA A 89 15.57 -2.27 -5.13
CA ALA A 89 16.59 -1.26 -5.44
C ALA A 89 17.83 -1.39 -4.55
N VAL A 90 17.64 -1.53 -3.24
CA VAL A 90 18.75 -1.51 -2.27
C VAL A 90 19.45 -2.87 -2.17
N HIS A 91 18.67 -3.96 -2.02
CA HIS A 91 19.28 -5.28 -1.73
C HIS A 91 19.61 -6.10 -2.97
N LEU A 92 18.83 -5.98 -4.09
CA LEU A 92 19.16 -6.68 -5.33
C LEU A 92 20.05 -5.85 -6.27
N PHE A 93 19.76 -4.56 -6.44
CA PHE A 93 20.56 -3.70 -7.34
C PHE A 93 21.67 -2.94 -6.62
N GLY A 94 21.84 -3.08 -5.30
CA GLY A 94 22.93 -2.50 -4.54
C GLY A 94 22.90 -0.97 -4.44
N MET A 95 21.74 -0.35 -4.60
CA MET A 95 21.55 1.12 -4.53
C MET A 95 21.53 1.58 -3.06
N LYS A 96 22.68 1.46 -2.38
CA LYS A 96 22.82 1.70 -0.93
C LYS A 96 22.44 3.11 -0.48
N GLU A 97 22.50 4.10 -1.37
CA GLU A 97 22.13 5.48 -1.10
C GLU A 97 20.67 5.64 -0.64
N TYR A 98 19.78 4.69 -1.04
CA TYR A 98 18.38 4.68 -0.65
C TYR A 98 18.09 3.90 0.63
N HIS A 99 19.10 3.41 1.34
CA HIS A 99 18.93 2.59 2.54
C HIS A 99 18.10 3.28 3.64
N HIS A 100 18.20 4.61 3.75
CA HIS A 100 17.42 5.39 4.72
C HIS A 100 15.90 5.26 4.54
N PHE A 101 15.43 4.96 3.34
CA PHE A 101 14.00 4.78 3.07
C PHE A 101 13.52 3.34 3.31
N VAL A 102 14.41 2.37 3.52
CA VAL A 102 14.04 0.95 3.59
C VAL A 102 13.17 0.64 4.82
N ARG A 103 13.55 1.12 6.01
CA ARG A 103 12.79 0.87 7.24
C ARG A 103 11.36 1.44 7.19
N PRO A 104 11.15 2.73 6.81
CA PRO A 104 9.80 3.25 6.59
C PRO A 104 9.03 2.47 5.53
N ALA A 105 9.66 2.15 4.39
CA ALA A 105 9.04 1.41 3.30
C ALA A 105 8.56 0.01 3.72
N ILE A 106 9.37 -0.73 4.49
CA ILE A 106 8.99 -2.04 5.05
C ILE A 106 7.82 -1.89 6.02
N LEU A 107 7.84 -0.87 6.89
CA LEU A 107 6.75 -0.62 7.83
C LEU A 107 5.44 -0.30 7.09
N SER A 108 5.49 0.54 6.06
CA SER A 108 4.31 0.88 5.24
C SER A 108 3.78 -0.34 4.51
N SER A 109 4.66 -1.19 3.97
CA SER A 109 4.26 -2.45 3.35
C SER A 109 3.60 -3.38 4.37
N LEU A 110 4.23 -3.59 5.53
CA LEU A 110 3.70 -4.45 6.59
C LEU A 110 2.30 -4.01 7.02
N LEU A 111 2.14 -2.73 7.36
CA LEU A 111 0.85 -2.19 7.80
C LEU A 111 -0.18 -2.23 6.67
N GLY A 112 0.21 -1.86 5.44
CA GLY A 112 -0.68 -1.91 4.28
C GLY A 112 -1.26 -3.31 4.05
N TYR A 113 -0.42 -4.36 4.10
CA TYR A 113 -0.89 -5.74 3.96
C TYR A 113 -1.72 -6.22 5.14
N ILE A 114 -1.34 -5.93 6.38
CA ILE A 114 -2.12 -6.29 7.56
C ILE A 114 -3.51 -5.67 7.49
N PHE A 115 -3.61 -4.38 7.19
CA PHE A 115 -4.89 -3.68 7.14
C PHE A 115 -5.72 -4.04 5.90
N ALA A 116 -5.09 -4.35 4.76
CA ALA A 116 -5.80 -4.88 3.59
C ALA A 116 -6.43 -6.26 3.87
N VAL A 117 -5.69 -7.18 4.51
CA VAL A 117 -6.22 -8.49 4.92
C VAL A 117 -7.28 -8.32 6.01
N PHE A 118 -7.11 -7.39 6.95
CA PHE A 118 -8.13 -7.07 7.94
C PHE A 118 -9.43 -6.57 7.29
N ALA A 119 -9.35 -5.66 6.31
CA ALA A 119 -10.52 -5.19 5.56
C ALA A 119 -11.17 -6.33 4.76
N LEU A 120 -10.35 -7.20 4.13
CA LEU A 120 -10.83 -8.37 3.39
C LEU A 120 -11.70 -9.29 4.25
N MET A 121 -11.44 -9.40 5.56
CA MET A 121 -12.29 -10.21 6.46
C MET A 121 -13.74 -9.75 6.47
N PHE A 122 -14.02 -8.47 6.26
CA PHE A 122 -15.38 -7.94 6.21
C PHE A 122 -16.06 -8.16 4.86
N ASP A 123 -15.30 -8.32 3.78
CA ASP A 123 -15.83 -8.66 2.45
C ASP A 123 -16.20 -10.15 2.34
N LEU A 124 -15.47 -11.02 3.02
CA LEU A 124 -15.68 -12.46 2.94
C LEU A 124 -16.97 -12.89 3.68
N GLY A 125 -17.89 -13.53 2.99
CA GLY A 125 -19.10 -14.05 3.61
C GLY A 125 -18.86 -15.01 4.77
N ARG A 126 -17.80 -15.84 4.64
CA ARG A 126 -17.37 -16.83 5.66
C ARG A 126 -15.96 -16.54 6.14
N TYR A 127 -15.74 -15.35 6.70
CA TYR A 127 -14.44 -14.85 7.17
C TYR A 127 -13.72 -15.82 8.14
N TYR A 128 -14.45 -16.55 8.97
CA TYR A 128 -13.91 -17.55 9.91
C TYR A 128 -13.23 -18.75 9.20
N ARG A 129 -13.39 -18.89 7.87
CA ARG A 129 -12.72 -19.92 7.07
C ARG A 129 -11.38 -19.47 6.48
N ILE A 130 -10.93 -18.24 6.71
CA ILE A 130 -9.59 -17.79 6.26
C ILE A 130 -8.49 -18.75 6.70
N PRO A 131 -8.46 -19.27 7.96
CA PRO A 131 -7.44 -20.24 8.38
C PRO A 131 -7.45 -21.54 7.57
N TYR A 132 -8.56 -21.91 6.93
CA TYR A 132 -8.64 -23.13 6.11
C TYR A 132 -7.70 -23.08 4.89
N LEU A 133 -7.45 -21.87 4.38
CA LEU A 133 -6.48 -21.62 3.34
C LEU A 133 -5.07 -22.10 3.72
N LEU A 134 -4.72 -22.08 5.02
CA LEU A 134 -3.38 -22.40 5.50
C LEU A 134 -3.14 -23.91 5.70
N GLY A 135 -4.17 -24.71 5.94
CA GLY A 135 -3.96 -26.11 6.28
C GLY A 135 -4.98 -27.13 5.78
N TRP A 136 -6.21 -26.71 5.45
CA TRP A 136 -7.29 -27.67 5.17
C TRP A 136 -7.88 -27.58 3.76
N SER A 137 -7.70 -26.46 3.05
CA SER A 137 -8.30 -26.25 1.73
C SER A 137 -7.25 -25.75 0.74
N TRP A 138 -6.54 -26.69 0.12
CA TRP A 138 -5.50 -26.41 -0.86
C TRP A 138 -6.10 -26.33 -2.26
N GLY A 139 -5.94 -25.18 -2.92
CA GLY A 139 -6.46 -24.93 -4.27
C GLY A 139 -5.37 -24.39 -5.19
N PHE A 140 -4.33 -25.15 -5.47
CA PHE A 140 -3.14 -24.70 -6.24
C PHE A 140 -3.45 -24.19 -7.65
N THR A 141 -4.60 -24.54 -8.22
CA THR A 141 -5.06 -24.05 -9.53
C THR A 141 -5.91 -22.78 -9.42
N SER A 142 -6.24 -22.33 -8.22
CA SER A 142 -7.05 -21.13 -7.99
C SER A 142 -6.16 -19.89 -7.82
N ILE A 143 -6.39 -18.87 -8.64
CA ILE A 143 -5.71 -17.56 -8.51
C ILE A 143 -6.00 -16.94 -7.14
N LEU A 144 -7.23 -17.05 -6.61
CA LEU A 144 -7.60 -16.55 -5.29
C LEU A 144 -6.81 -17.23 -4.16
N PHE A 145 -6.63 -18.56 -4.28
CA PHE A 145 -5.80 -19.32 -3.34
C PHE A 145 -4.35 -18.82 -3.38
N LEU A 146 -3.79 -18.67 -4.58
CA LEU A 146 -2.42 -18.18 -4.78
C LEU A 146 -2.23 -16.80 -4.13
N ILE A 147 -3.17 -15.86 -4.37
CA ILE A 147 -3.13 -14.51 -3.79
C ILE A 147 -3.16 -14.58 -2.26
N GLY A 148 -4.09 -15.35 -1.67
CA GLY A 148 -4.21 -15.46 -0.22
C GLY A 148 -2.96 -16.05 0.44
N TRP A 149 -2.35 -17.07 -0.17
CA TRP A 149 -1.07 -17.63 0.28
C TRP A 149 0.08 -16.62 0.17
N HIS A 150 0.17 -15.90 -0.94
CA HIS A 150 1.19 -14.88 -1.11
C HIS A 150 1.02 -13.75 -0.10
N PHE A 151 -0.20 -13.33 0.24
CA PHE A 151 -0.43 -12.32 1.29
C PHE A 151 0.06 -12.81 2.64
N PHE A 152 -0.29 -14.04 3.01
CA PHE A 152 0.19 -14.65 4.25
C PHE A 152 1.71 -14.71 4.31
N LEU A 153 2.36 -15.22 3.27
CA LEU A 153 3.82 -15.32 3.21
C LEU A 153 4.47 -13.93 3.26
N TYR A 154 3.94 -12.97 2.50
CA TYR A 154 4.53 -11.63 2.42
C TYR A 154 4.40 -10.84 3.73
N ILE A 155 3.29 -10.96 4.45
CA ILE A 155 3.15 -10.40 5.81
C ILE A 155 4.23 -10.96 6.74
N ASN A 156 4.46 -12.29 6.72
CA ASN A 156 5.51 -12.90 7.54
C ASN A 156 6.91 -12.43 7.13
N ILE A 157 7.17 -12.26 5.84
CA ILE A 157 8.42 -11.69 5.33
C ILE A 157 8.61 -10.27 5.85
N CYS A 158 7.62 -9.39 5.68
CA CYS A 158 7.67 -8.03 6.20
C CYS A 158 7.83 -7.97 7.73
N LEU A 159 7.23 -8.91 8.47
CA LEU A 159 7.46 -9.04 9.91
C LEU A 159 8.91 -9.38 10.25
N ILE A 160 9.53 -10.28 9.49
CA ILE A 160 10.96 -10.62 9.65
C ILE A 160 11.82 -9.41 9.34
N GLU A 161 11.58 -8.70 8.24
CA GLU A 161 12.34 -7.51 7.83
C GLU A 161 12.17 -6.32 8.80
N TRP A 162 10.97 -6.17 9.40
CA TRP A 162 10.69 -5.11 10.37
C TRP A 162 11.20 -5.45 11.78
N SER A 163 11.30 -6.74 12.12
CA SER A 163 11.62 -7.20 13.49
C SER A 163 12.93 -6.68 14.06
N PRO A 164 14.02 -6.39 13.30
CA PRO A 164 15.21 -5.74 13.85
C PRO A 164 14.89 -4.41 14.55
N ALA A 165 14.02 -3.57 13.99
CA ALA A 165 13.61 -2.31 14.61
C ALA A 165 12.80 -2.54 15.91
N LEU A 166 11.96 -3.59 15.94
CA LEU A 166 11.26 -4.02 17.15
C LEU A 166 12.23 -4.49 18.23
N PHE A 167 13.22 -5.30 17.87
CA PHE A 167 14.21 -5.80 18.84
C PHE A 167 15.20 -4.73 19.31
N GLU A 168 15.49 -3.71 18.50
CA GLU A 168 16.19 -2.49 18.94
C GLU A 168 15.37 -1.78 20.02
N TRP A 169 14.07 -1.58 19.77
CA TRP A 169 13.17 -0.96 20.74
C TRP A 169 13.04 -1.74 22.04
N LEU A 170 13.03 -3.09 21.98
CA LEU A 170 13.00 -3.98 23.15
C LEU A 170 14.39 -4.18 23.80
N ASN A 171 15.45 -3.64 23.19
CA ASN A 171 16.85 -3.84 23.63
C ASN A 171 17.30 -5.32 23.65
N LEU A 172 16.84 -6.12 22.69
CA LEU A 172 17.14 -7.55 22.54
C LEU A 172 18.23 -7.77 21.47
N ARG A 173 19.50 -7.48 21.80
CA ARG A 173 20.64 -7.50 20.85
C ARG A 173 20.81 -8.83 20.10
N LYS A 174 20.67 -9.98 20.79
CA LYS A 174 20.83 -11.32 20.18
C LYS A 174 19.73 -11.60 19.15
N ALA A 175 18.47 -11.27 19.47
CA ALA A 175 17.34 -11.44 18.55
C ALA A 175 17.50 -10.53 17.34
N ARG A 176 17.87 -9.25 17.56
CA ARG A 176 18.17 -8.32 16.45
C ARG A 176 19.22 -8.88 15.49
N ALA A 177 20.36 -9.35 16.01
CA ALA A 177 21.44 -9.89 15.18
C ALA A 177 21.01 -11.12 14.37
N PHE A 178 20.17 -11.99 14.95
CA PHE A 178 19.62 -13.14 14.25
C PHE A 178 18.67 -12.70 13.11
N PHE A 179 17.71 -11.84 13.41
CA PHE A 179 16.74 -11.39 12.41
C PHE A 179 17.34 -10.49 11.34
N ASN A 180 18.39 -9.72 11.64
CA ASN A 180 19.13 -8.97 10.64
C ASN A 180 19.77 -9.88 9.57
N LYS A 181 20.33 -11.03 9.98
CA LYS A 181 20.85 -12.02 9.03
C LYS A 181 19.73 -12.67 8.19
N LEU A 182 18.58 -12.91 8.80
CA LEU A 182 17.44 -13.51 8.14
C LEU A 182 16.77 -12.52 7.17
N ALA A 183 16.80 -11.22 7.48
CA ALA A 183 16.15 -10.17 6.68
C ALA A 183 16.64 -10.15 5.23
N ILE A 184 17.93 -10.38 4.97
CA ILE A 184 18.49 -10.41 3.60
C ILE A 184 17.80 -11.49 2.75
N TRP A 185 17.65 -12.71 3.30
CA TRP A 185 16.95 -13.78 2.63
C TRP A 185 15.46 -13.50 2.50
N ALA A 186 14.86 -12.93 3.56
CA ALA A 186 13.47 -12.52 3.56
C ALA A 186 13.18 -11.50 2.43
N THR A 187 14.07 -10.52 2.22
CA THR A 187 13.91 -9.54 1.13
C THR A 187 13.92 -10.22 -0.25
N ILE A 188 14.84 -11.15 -0.51
CA ILE A 188 14.91 -11.85 -1.80
C ILE A 188 13.61 -12.61 -2.07
N PHE A 189 13.14 -13.40 -1.09
CA PHE A 189 11.86 -14.09 -1.18
C PHE A 189 10.69 -13.12 -1.26
N GLY A 190 10.75 -12.00 -0.52
CA GLY A 190 9.75 -10.94 -0.51
C GLY A 190 9.51 -10.34 -1.89
N VAL A 191 10.56 -10.06 -2.63
CA VAL A 191 10.47 -9.53 -4.00
C VAL A 191 9.76 -10.52 -4.94
N ILE A 192 10.10 -11.81 -4.84
CA ILE A 192 9.48 -12.87 -5.67
C ILE A 192 7.99 -12.99 -5.31
N ILE A 193 7.66 -13.11 -4.03
CA ILE A 193 6.29 -13.27 -3.55
C ILE A 193 5.45 -12.02 -3.86
N ALA A 194 6.00 -10.82 -3.63
CA ALA A 194 5.32 -9.57 -3.93
C ALA A 194 5.04 -9.41 -5.42
N GLY A 195 6.02 -9.69 -6.29
CA GLY A 195 5.83 -9.70 -7.74
C GLY A 195 4.76 -10.69 -8.18
N GLY A 196 4.76 -11.89 -7.60
CA GLY A 196 3.78 -12.95 -7.90
C GLY A 196 2.35 -12.52 -7.60
N HIS A 197 2.04 -12.01 -6.40
CA HIS A 197 0.66 -11.64 -6.08
C HIS A 197 0.20 -10.33 -6.73
N GLN A 198 1.11 -9.37 -6.96
CA GLN A 198 0.77 -8.18 -7.74
C GLN A 198 0.31 -8.57 -9.15
N SER A 199 1.03 -9.48 -9.81
CA SER A 199 0.63 -10.04 -11.10
C SER A 199 -0.67 -10.83 -11.01
N ALA A 200 -0.83 -11.68 -9.98
CA ALA A 200 -2.02 -12.50 -9.80
C ALA A 200 -3.29 -11.67 -9.57
N LEU A 201 -3.21 -10.50 -8.89
CA LEU A 201 -4.33 -9.57 -8.76
C LEU A 201 -4.82 -9.07 -10.12
N GLY A 202 -3.93 -8.78 -11.07
CA GLY A 202 -4.30 -8.49 -12.45
C GLY A 202 -4.89 -9.70 -13.17
N GLY A 203 -4.34 -10.90 -12.90
CA GLY A 203 -4.80 -12.16 -13.43
C GLY A 203 -6.24 -12.53 -13.06
N LEU A 204 -6.76 -12.04 -11.92
CA LEU A 204 -8.16 -12.23 -11.52
C LEU A 204 -9.16 -11.75 -12.57
N TYR A 205 -8.83 -10.68 -13.29
CA TYR A 205 -9.72 -10.12 -14.32
C TYR A 205 -9.64 -10.85 -15.65
N LEU A 206 -8.60 -11.69 -15.88
CA LEU A 206 -8.48 -12.51 -17.08
C LEU A 206 -9.48 -13.66 -17.12
N VAL A 207 -9.94 -14.13 -15.94
CA VAL A 207 -10.91 -15.25 -15.87
C VAL A 207 -12.33 -14.83 -16.22
N ALA A 208 -12.59 -13.55 -16.41
CA ALA A 208 -13.91 -13.01 -16.74
C ALA A 208 -13.86 -12.13 -18.02
N PRO A 209 -13.48 -12.70 -19.18
CA PRO A 209 -13.46 -11.96 -20.44
C PRO A 209 -14.87 -11.45 -20.77
N GLY A 210 -14.97 -10.23 -21.28
CA GLY A 210 -16.25 -9.58 -21.62
C GLY A 210 -16.95 -8.88 -20.46
N LYS A 211 -16.58 -9.13 -19.20
CA LYS A 211 -17.07 -8.35 -18.06
C LYS A 211 -16.31 -7.02 -17.88
N LEU A 212 -15.06 -6.97 -18.27
CA LEU A 212 -14.28 -5.75 -18.25
C LEU A 212 -14.36 -5.04 -19.59
N HIS A 213 -14.49 -3.71 -19.56
CA HIS A 213 -14.52 -2.89 -20.78
C HIS A 213 -13.24 -3.11 -21.62
N PRO A 214 -13.33 -3.21 -22.96
CA PRO A 214 -12.20 -3.53 -23.84
C PRO A 214 -10.94 -2.67 -23.63
N LEU A 215 -11.07 -1.38 -23.31
CA LEU A 215 -9.92 -0.50 -23.04
C LEU A 215 -9.16 -0.84 -21.74
N TRP A 216 -9.80 -1.50 -20.77
CA TRP A 216 -9.15 -1.94 -19.53
C TRP A 216 -8.82 -3.43 -19.55
N TYR A 217 -9.40 -4.21 -20.46
CA TYR A 217 -9.10 -5.64 -20.63
C TYR A 217 -7.90 -5.86 -21.56
N SER A 218 -6.95 -6.68 -21.14
CA SER A 218 -5.82 -7.10 -21.95
C SER A 218 -5.19 -8.35 -21.34
N SER A 219 -4.62 -9.23 -22.16
CA SER A 219 -3.77 -10.35 -21.72
C SER A 219 -2.59 -9.91 -20.87
N LEU A 220 -2.17 -8.63 -20.98
CA LEU A 220 -1.09 -8.02 -20.22
C LEU A 220 -1.52 -7.50 -18.83
N LEU A 221 -2.77 -7.71 -18.38
CA LEU A 221 -3.24 -7.25 -17.06
C LEU A 221 -2.32 -7.65 -15.89
N PRO A 222 -1.78 -8.89 -15.81
CA PRO A 222 -0.80 -9.25 -14.78
C PRO A 222 0.45 -8.35 -14.81
N VAL A 223 0.94 -8.03 -16.01
CA VAL A 223 2.11 -7.15 -16.20
C VAL A 223 1.78 -5.71 -15.81
N PHE A 224 0.59 -5.21 -16.18
CA PHE A 224 0.14 -3.88 -15.81
C PHE A 224 0.01 -3.71 -14.29
N PHE A 225 -0.52 -4.73 -13.62
CA PHE A 225 -0.65 -4.69 -12.16
C PHE A 225 0.71 -4.70 -11.47
N LEU A 226 1.65 -5.53 -11.93
CA LEU A 226 3.02 -5.56 -11.40
C LEU A 226 3.75 -4.23 -11.62
N LEU A 227 3.81 -3.74 -12.87
CA LEU A 227 4.51 -2.49 -13.19
C LEU A 227 3.92 -1.31 -12.43
N SER A 228 2.57 -1.22 -12.40
CA SER A 228 1.92 -0.15 -11.67
C SER A 228 2.16 -0.22 -10.15
N ALA A 229 2.31 -1.40 -9.57
CA ALA A 229 2.69 -1.55 -8.17
C ALA A 229 4.13 -1.09 -7.91
N VAL A 230 5.08 -1.39 -8.81
CA VAL A 230 6.47 -0.96 -8.67
C VAL A 230 6.58 0.57 -8.65
N PHE A 231 6.03 1.25 -9.66
CA PHE A 231 6.11 2.72 -9.66
C PHE A 231 5.19 3.38 -8.63
N ALA A 232 4.10 2.73 -8.22
CA ALA A 232 3.29 3.16 -7.07
C ALA A 232 4.09 3.10 -5.77
N GLY A 233 4.83 2.01 -5.56
CA GLY A 233 5.71 1.86 -4.40
C GLY A 233 6.77 2.95 -4.33
N ILE A 234 7.47 3.23 -5.43
CA ILE A 234 8.44 4.34 -5.50
C ILE A 234 7.76 5.68 -5.19
N SER A 235 6.58 5.93 -5.81
CA SER A 235 5.84 7.18 -5.62
C SER A 235 5.29 7.32 -4.20
N MET A 236 4.87 6.21 -3.56
CA MET A 236 4.49 6.20 -2.14
C MET A 236 5.66 6.56 -1.25
N VAL A 237 6.88 6.05 -1.50
CA VAL A 237 8.08 6.46 -0.76
C VAL A 237 8.30 7.97 -0.88
N ILE A 238 8.15 8.55 -2.07
CA ILE A 238 8.29 10.00 -2.29
C ILE A 238 7.23 10.78 -1.48
N VAL A 239 5.98 10.37 -1.54
CA VAL A 239 4.86 11.03 -0.82
C VAL A 239 5.00 10.85 0.69
N GLU A 240 5.20 9.62 1.15
CA GLU A 240 5.30 9.28 2.56
C GLU A 240 6.49 9.97 3.21
N SER A 241 7.68 9.91 2.60
CA SER A 241 8.86 10.57 3.12
C SER A 241 8.68 12.09 3.19
N THR A 242 8.00 12.69 2.20
CA THR A 242 7.68 14.13 2.22
C THR A 242 6.77 14.49 3.39
N ILE A 243 5.70 13.72 3.62
CA ILE A 243 4.77 13.94 4.74
C ILE A 243 5.50 13.71 6.06
N THR A 244 6.20 12.60 6.19
CA THR A 244 6.88 12.21 7.42
C THR A 244 7.94 13.23 7.83
N HIS A 245 8.72 13.74 6.87
CA HIS A 245 9.69 14.82 7.13
C HIS A 245 9.01 16.11 7.60
N SER A 246 7.83 16.43 7.06
CA SER A 246 7.09 17.61 7.49
C SER A 246 6.52 17.48 8.91
N VAL A 247 6.02 16.29 9.25
CA VAL A 247 5.35 16.00 10.53
C VAL A 247 6.36 15.74 11.66
N PHE A 248 7.46 15.04 11.37
CA PHE A 248 8.44 14.61 12.37
C PHE A 248 9.75 15.38 12.34
N LYS A 249 9.73 16.64 11.89
CA LYS A 249 10.92 17.52 11.82
C LYS A 249 11.77 17.53 13.09
N SER A 250 11.13 17.53 14.26
CA SER A 250 11.82 17.56 15.56
C SER A 250 12.64 16.31 15.86
N LYS A 251 12.42 15.20 15.14
CA LYS A 251 13.15 13.93 15.32
C LYS A 251 14.32 13.76 14.36
N LEU A 252 14.42 14.60 13.34
CA LEU A 252 15.39 14.44 12.25
C LEU A 252 16.75 15.10 12.54
N GLY A 253 16.88 15.88 13.64
CA GLY A 253 18.16 16.52 14.02
C GLY A 253 18.72 17.41 12.91
N ASN A 254 20.05 17.36 12.70
CA ASN A 254 20.76 18.04 11.61
C ASN A 254 20.60 17.27 10.30
N PHE A 255 19.46 17.43 9.65
CA PHE A 255 19.11 16.72 8.42
C PHE A 255 19.58 17.49 7.19
N ASP A 256 20.32 16.82 6.29
CA ASP A 256 20.77 17.39 5.01
C ASP A 256 19.61 17.37 4.00
N HIS A 257 18.92 18.50 3.88
CA HIS A 257 17.79 18.66 2.96
C HIS A 257 18.22 18.56 1.48
N ASP A 258 19.42 19.00 1.13
CA ASP A 258 19.90 18.96 -0.26
C ASP A 258 20.21 17.53 -0.70
N HIS A 259 20.83 16.76 0.17
CA HIS A 259 21.05 15.33 -0.08
C HIS A 259 19.72 14.57 -0.22
N PHE A 260 18.78 14.83 0.67
CA PHE A 260 17.44 14.21 0.61
C PHE A 260 16.69 14.55 -0.67
N ASP A 261 16.71 15.82 -1.11
CA ASP A 261 16.08 16.25 -2.36
C ASP A 261 16.70 15.56 -3.58
N LYS A 262 18.02 15.32 -3.59
CA LYS A 262 18.69 14.53 -4.63
C LYS A 262 18.22 13.08 -4.66
N LEU A 263 18.02 12.45 -3.50
CA LEU A 263 17.49 11.08 -3.42
C LEU A 263 16.03 11.02 -3.95
N ILE A 264 15.19 11.99 -3.57
CA ILE A 264 13.82 12.10 -4.09
C ILE A 264 13.82 12.23 -5.62
N ILE A 265 14.73 13.05 -6.19
CA ILE A 265 14.88 13.19 -7.65
C ILE A 265 15.31 11.87 -8.27
N GLY A 266 16.22 11.14 -7.63
CA GLY A 266 16.67 9.82 -8.07
C GLY A 266 15.52 8.81 -8.15
N LEU A 267 14.71 8.71 -7.10
CA LEU A 267 13.49 7.88 -7.09
C LEU A 267 12.52 8.28 -8.20
N GLY A 268 12.35 9.58 -8.44
CA GLY A 268 11.50 10.08 -9.53
C GLY A 268 11.93 9.62 -10.92
N LYS A 269 13.25 9.46 -11.17
CA LYS A 269 13.76 8.90 -12.45
C LYS A 269 13.31 7.45 -12.61
N GLY A 270 13.42 6.63 -11.56
CA GLY A 270 12.95 5.25 -11.58
C GLY A 270 11.44 5.13 -11.83
N ALA A 271 10.65 5.97 -11.16
CA ALA A 271 9.21 6.03 -11.36
C ALA A 271 8.86 6.42 -12.81
N ALA A 272 9.51 7.46 -13.35
CA ALA A 272 9.30 7.90 -14.74
C ALA A 272 9.56 6.78 -15.77
N CYS A 273 10.65 6.01 -15.59
CA CYS A 273 11.00 4.90 -16.46
C CYS A 273 9.93 3.81 -16.45
N GLY A 274 9.50 3.37 -15.24
CA GLY A 274 8.45 2.36 -15.10
C GLY A 274 7.10 2.80 -15.66
N MET A 275 6.72 4.07 -15.42
CA MET A 275 5.48 4.64 -15.94
C MET A 275 5.48 4.83 -17.47
N PHE A 276 6.62 5.22 -18.04
CA PHE A 276 6.75 5.34 -19.49
C PHE A 276 6.64 3.99 -20.17
N LEU A 277 7.29 2.96 -19.63
CA LEU A 277 7.13 1.58 -20.10
C LEU A 277 5.67 1.11 -20.00
N TYR A 278 5.02 1.38 -18.86
CA TYR A 278 3.60 1.08 -18.69
C TYR A 278 2.72 1.77 -19.73
N PHE A 279 2.97 3.05 -20.02
CA PHE A 279 2.25 3.80 -21.04
C PHE A 279 2.38 3.19 -22.43
N ILE A 280 3.62 2.85 -22.85
CA ILE A 280 3.86 2.18 -24.14
C ILE A 280 3.11 0.86 -24.22
N LEU A 281 3.17 0.02 -23.17
CA LEU A 281 2.47 -1.26 -23.14
C LEU A 281 0.95 -1.08 -23.19
N LYS A 282 0.39 0.00 -22.63
CA LYS A 282 -1.03 0.34 -22.78
C LYS A 282 -1.41 0.64 -24.23
N ILE A 283 -0.57 1.37 -24.97
CA ILE A 283 -0.78 1.62 -26.39
C ILE A 283 -0.72 0.30 -27.19
N PHE A 284 0.26 -0.56 -26.90
CA PHE A 284 0.34 -1.89 -27.51
C PHE A 284 -0.91 -2.72 -27.25
N ALA A 285 -1.44 -2.70 -26.03
CA ALA A 285 -2.65 -3.45 -25.70
C ALA A 285 -3.88 -2.98 -26.47
N ILE A 286 -4.00 -1.66 -26.76
CA ILE A 286 -5.07 -1.12 -27.59
C ILE A 286 -4.89 -1.56 -29.04
N ALA A 287 -3.66 -1.52 -29.55
CA ALA A 287 -3.33 -1.90 -30.93
C ALA A 287 -3.52 -3.41 -31.17
N ASP A 288 -3.06 -4.25 -30.22
CA ASP A 288 -3.18 -5.71 -30.31
C ASP A 288 -4.64 -6.18 -30.35
N ALA A 289 -5.51 -5.52 -29.60
CA ALA A 289 -6.94 -5.84 -29.54
C ALA A 289 -7.80 -5.06 -30.53
N ASP A 290 -7.20 -4.20 -31.37
CA ASP A 290 -7.89 -3.26 -32.31
C ASP A 290 -9.00 -2.43 -31.63
N ASN A 291 -8.74 -2.00 -30.40
CA ASN A 291 -9.72 -1.28 -29.59
C ASN A 291 -9.77 0.24 -29.82
N TRP A 292 -9.21 0.75 -30.93
CA TRP A 292 -9.15 2.18 -31.25
C TRP A 292 -10.50 2.87 -31.32
N ALA A 293 -11.52 2.18 -31.83
CA ALA A 293 -12.88 2.72 -31.95
C ALA A 293 -13.49 3.07 -30.58
N TYR A 294 -13.13 2.35 -29.51
CA TYR A 294 -13.63 2.63 -28.18
C TYR A 294 -13.08 3.92 -27.57
N LEU A 295 -11.98 4.49 -28.10
CA LEU A 295 -11.44 5.77 -27.62
C LEU A 295 -12.41 6.94 -27.87
N ASN A 296 -13.25 6.85 -28.89
CA ASN A 296 -14.26 7.86 -29.18
C ASN A 296 -15.62 7.56 -28.53
N THR A 297 -15.59 7.14 -27.27
CA THR A 297 -16.76 6.86 -26.44
C THR A 297 -16.63 7.55 -25.07
N PRO A 298 -17.71 7.70 -24.28
CA PRO A 298 -17.60 8.23 -22.93
C PRO A 298 -16.59 7.48 -22.06
N PHE A 299 -16.53 6.15 -22.16
CA PHE A 299 -15.49 5.35 -21.50
C PHE A 299 -14.10 5.63 -22.05
N GLY A 300 -13.98 5.85 -23.37
CA GLY A 300 -12.72 6.20 -24.01
C GLY A 300 -12.17 7.55 -23.51
N TYR A 301 -12.99 8.57 -23.40
CA TYR A 301 -12.57 9.86 -22.85
C TYR A 301 -12.12 9.72 -21.39
N TRP A 302 -12.81 8.91 -20.59
CA TRP A 302 -12.40 8.64 -19.22
C TRP A 302 -11.08 7.86 -19.14
N PHE A 303 -10.89 6.88 -20.03
CA PHE A 303 -9.62 6.15 -20.17
C PHE A 303 -8.46 7.07 -20.56
N LEU A 304 -8.70 8.06 -21.44
CA LEU A 304 -7.71 9.07 -21.81
C LEU A 304 -7.36 9.97 -20.64
N VAL A 305 -8.34 10.37 -19.80
CA VAL A 305 -8.07 11.10 -18.55
C VAL A 305 -7.16 10.28 -17.63
N GLU A 306 -7.43 8.99 -17.43
CA GLU A 306 -6.57 8.09 -16.65
C GLU A 306 -5.17 8.01 -17.27
N THR A 307 -5.08 7.72 -18.57
CA THR A 307 -3.81 7.36 -19.20
C THR A 307 -2.95 8.59 -19.49
N LEU A 308 -3.53 9.69 -19.99
CA LEU A 308 -2.80 10.91 -20.28
C LEU A 308 -2.61 11.77 -19.02
N GLY A 309 -3.64 11.93 -18.20
CA GLY A 309 -3.60 12.79 -17.01
C GLY A 309 -2.84 12.20 -15.84
N PHE A 310 -2.95 10.88 -15.60
CA PHE A 310 -2.39 10.24 -14.41
C PHE A 310 -1.25 9.25 -14.69
N VAL A 311 -0.92 9.00 -15.99
CA VAL A 311 0.29 8.23 -16.35
C VAL A 311 1.25 9.12 -17.12
N LEU A 312 0.88 9.63 -18.30
CA LEU A 312 1.81 10.37 -19.15
C LEU A 312 2.19 11.75 -18.57
N PHE A 313 1.24 12.49 -18.02
CA PHE A 313 1.54 13.81 -17.44
C PHE A 313 2.50 13.73 -16.23
N PRO A 314 2.35 12.81 -15.26
CA PRO A 314 3.36 12.60 -14.23
C PRO A 314 4.74 12.21 -14.76
N VAL A 315 4.84 11.45 -15.87
CA VAL A 315 6.13 11.16 -16.53
C VAL A 315 6.82 12.46 -16.95
N PHE A 316 6.09 13.42 -17.55
CA PHE A 316 6.64 14.73 -17.90
C PHE A 316 7.07 15.53 -16.65
N LEU A 317 6.31 15.47 -15.57
CA LEU A 317 6.66 16.16 -14.34
C LEU A 317 7.91 15.53 -13.68
N PHE A 318 8.02 14.20 -13.62
CA PHE A 318 9.20 13.51 -13.12
C PHE A 318 10.44 13.85 -13.95
N THR A 319 10.34 13.79 -15.27
CA THR A 319 11.47 14.09 -16.16
C THR A 319 11.88 15.55 -16.10
N SER A 320 10.91 16.48 -16.07
CA SER A 320 11.18 17.92 -15.87
C SER A 320 11.80 18.20 -14.51
N GLY A 321 11.27 17.57 -13.44
CA GLY A 321 11.82 17.66 -12.11
C GLY A 321 13.26 17.14 -12.02
N ALA A 322 13.55 16.02 -12.67
CA ALA A 322 14.90 15.45 -12.74
C ALA A 322 15.85 16.35 -13.54
N ARG A 323 15.41 16.91 -14.66
CA ARG A 323 16.23 17.80 -15.51
C ARG A 323 16.52 19.13 -14.82
N ASN A 324 15.53 19.71 -14.17
CA ASN A 324 15.62 21.02 -13.50
C ASN A 324 16.07 20.92 -12.03
N GLN A 325 16.47 19.73 -11.55
CA GLN A 325 16.83 19.45 -10.15
C GLN A 325 15.76 19.94 -9.15
N SER A 326 14.47 19.81 -9.51
CA SER A 326 13.35 20.29 -8.71
C SER A 326 12.62 19.15 -7.99
N ALA A 327 12.94 18.92 -6.73
CA ALA A 327 12.25 17.96 -5.88
C ALA A 327 10.75 18.29 -5.71
N LYS A 328 10.35 19.56 -5.83
CA LYS A 328 8.93 19.96 -5.77
C LYS A 328 8.11 19.35 -6.91
N LEU A 329 8.63 19.38 -8.14
CA LEU A 329 7.97 18.75 -9.30
C LEU A 329 7.90 17.24 -9.14
N VAL A 330 8.96 16.62 -8.63
CA VAL A 330 9.00 15.17 -8.38
C VAL A 330 7.97 14.76 -7.31
N ARG A 331 7.82 15.52 -6.23
CA ARG A 331 6.81 15.29 -5.19
C ARG A 331 5.39 15.40 -5.75
N LEU A 332 5.13 16.43 -6.58
CA LEU A 332 3.83 16.57 -7.24
C LEU A 332 3.55 15.39 -8.19
N ALA A 333 4.54 14.98 -8.97
CA ALA A 333 4.44 13.83 -9.85
C ALA A 333 4.15 12.54 -9.06
N GLY A 334 4.85 12.33 -7.93
CA GLY A 334 4.61 11.21 -7.02
C GLY A 334 3.16 11.17 -6.49
N LEU A 335 2.64 12.31 -6.05
CA LEU A 335 1.25 12.42 -5.60
C LEU A 335 0.25 12.08 -6.72
N LEU A 336 0.45 12.65 -7.91
CA LEU A 336 -0.41 12.36 -9.07
C LEU A 336 -0.34 10.89 -9.48
N THR A 337 0.83 10.27 -9.39
CA THR A 337 1.00 8.83 -9.67
C THR A 337 0.22 7.98 -8.66
N VAL A 338 0.31 8.28 -7.38
CA VAL A 338 -0.46 7.58 -6.33
C VAL A 338 -1.96 7.69 -6.61
N LEU A 339 -2.45 8.91 -6.91
CA LEU A 339 -3.85 9.12 -7.28
C LEU A 339 -4.23 8.37 -8.56
N GLY A 340 -3.33 8.31 -9.54
CA GLY A 340 -3.52 7.57 -10.79
C GLY A 340 -3.66 6.07 -10.58
N VAL A 341 -2.86 5.49 -9.69
CA VAL A 341 -2.97 4.06 -9.35
C VAL A 341 -4.26 3.77 -8.60
N ILE A 342 -4.67 4.64 -7.68
CA ILE A 342 -5.98 4.55 -7.02
C ILE A 342 -7.10 4.55 -8.06
N LEU A 343 -7.07 5.53 -8.97
CA LEU A 343 -8.06 5.66 -10.04
C LEU A 343 -8.08 4.41 -10.93
N ASN A 344 -6.93 3.93 -11.37
CA ASN A 344 -6.85 2.73 -12.22
C ASN A 344 -7.45 1.49 -11.55
N ARG A 345 -7.15 1.25 -10.26
CA ARG A 345 -7.71 0.10 -9.53
C ARG A 345 -9.23 0.20 -9.38
N LEU A 346 -9.76 1.39 -9.07
CA LEU A 346 -11.20 1.63 -8.99
C LEU A 346 -11.86 1.53 -10.38
N ASN A 347 -11.19 1.99 -11.43
CA ASN A 347 -11.69 1.82 -12.79
C ASN A 347 -11.81 0.35 -13.16
N VAL A 348 -10.78 -0.45 -12.96
CA VAL A 348 -10.79 -1.89 -13.27
C VAL A 348 -11.82 -2.65 -12.44
N SER A 349 -11.97 -2.33 -11.16
CA SER A 349 -12.84 -3.09 -10.25
C SER A 349 -14.30 -2.66 -10.26
N ILE A 350 -14.60 -1.38 -10.53
CA ILE A 350 -15.94 -0.81 -10.39
C ILE A 350 -16.43 -0.19 -11.70
N MET A 351 -15.69 0.79 -12.26
CA MET A 351 -16.19 1.59 -13.39
C MET A 351 -16.25 0.81 -14.71
N ALA A 352 -15.19 0.11 -15.04
CA ALA A 352 -15.06 -0.66 -16.28
C ALA A 352 -15.63 -2.10 -16.16
N TYR A 353 -15.89 -2.54 -14.93
CA TYR A 353 -16.46 -3.87 -14.67
C TYR A 353 -17.97 -3.87 -14.96
N ASN A 354 -18.46 -4.90 -15.62
CA ASN A 354 -19.84 -5.01 -16.10
C ASN A 354 -20.34 -3.72 -16.79
N TRP A 355 -19.50 -3.15 -17.65
CA TRP A 355 -19.73 -1.86 -18.31
C TRP A 355 -21.01 -1.80 -19.16
N ASN A 356 -21.46 -2.94 -19.68
CA ASN A 356 -22.56 -3.11 -20.61
C ASN A 356 -23.94 -3.32 -19.94
N ILE A 357 -24.02 -3.37 -18.61
CA ILE A 357 -25.30 -3.52 -17.92
C ILE A 357 -25.98 -2.15 -17.71
N PRO A 358 -27.33 -2.13 -17.56
CA PRO A 358 -28.08 -0.93 -17.27
C PRO A 358 -27.59 -0.18 -16.02
N ALA A 359 -27.71 1.14 -16.01
CA ALA A 359 -27.27 1.97 -14.88
C ALA A 359 -27.96 1.62 -13.56
N SER A 360 -29.21 1.15 -13.60
CA SER A 360 -29.98 0.70 -12.43
C SER A 360 -29.41 -0.56 -11.73
N LEU A 361 -28.60 -1.33 -12.45
CA LEU A 361 -27.96 -2.54 -11.93
C LEU A 361 -26.48 -2.32 -11.59
N LYS A 362 -25.96 -1.11 -11.83
CA LYS A 362 -24.57 -0.79 -11.49
C LYS A 362 -24.37 -0.64 -9.99
N TYR A 363 -23.19 -1.04 -9.55
CA TYR A 363 -22.79 -0.92 -8.17
C TYR A 363 -22.40 0.52 -7.80
N TYR A 364 -22.89 0.98 -6.67
CA TYR A 364 -22.45 2.18 -5.99
C TYR A 364 -22.19 1.83 -4.52
N PRO A 365 -21.03 2.23 -3.95
CA PRO A 365 -20.72 1.93 -2.57
C PRO A 365 -21.78 2.46 -1.61
N LYS A 366 -22.17 1.65 -0.63
CA LYS A 366 -23.03 2.06 0.46
C LYS A 366 -22.23 2.90 1.46
N TRP A 367 -22.89 3.79 2.20
CA TRP A 367 -22.22 4.60 3.21
C TRP A 367 -21.42 3.75 4.24
N SER A 368 -21.93 2.58 4.59
CA SER A 368 -21.28 1.62 5.48
C SER A 368 -19.96 1.08 4.91
N GLU A 369 -19.88 0.85 3.60
CA GLU A 369 -18.65 0.42 2.94
C GLU A 369 -17.60 1.53 3.00
N ILE A 370 -18.01 2.78 2.72
CA ILE A 370 -17.15 3.96 2.80
C ILE A 370 -16.66 4.19 4.24
N ALA A 371 -17.55 4.09 5.22
CA ALA A 371 -17.21 4.31 6.61
C ALA A 371 -16.21 3.28 7.14
N LEU A 372 -16.35 2.00 6.75
CA LEU A 372 -15.40 0.96 7.13
C LEU A 372 -14.03 1.21 6.48
N THR A 373 -13.96 1.50 5.18
CA THR A 373 -12.71 1.82 4.46
C THR A 373 -11.98 3.02 5.10
N ILE A 374 -12.69 4.13 5.39
CA ILE A 374 -12.10 5.28 6.08
C ILE A 374 -11.60 4.89 7.47
N GLY A 375 -12.33 4.04 8.19
CA GLY A 375 -11.92 3.50 9.48
C GLY A 375 -10.63 2.68 9.40
N VAL A 376 -10.51 1.80 8.41
CA VAL A 376 -9.31 0.98 8.16
C VAL A 376 -8.10 1.87 7.84
N ILE A 377 -8.25 2.87 6.97
CA ILE A 377 -7.19 3.86 6.67
C ILE A 377 -6.78 4.60 7.95
N THR A 378 -7.75 5.03 8.76
CA THR A 378 -7.48 5.73 10.02
C THR A 378 -6.70 4.85 10.99
N MET A 379 -7.07 3.57 11.13
CA MET A 379 -6.32 2.60 11.96
C MET A 379 -4.88 2.43 11.46
N LEU A 380 -4.67 2.32 10.15
CA LEU A 380 -3.34 2.21 9.55
C LEU A 380 -2.48 3.44 9.89
N VAL A 381 -3.00 4.65 9.68
CA VAL A 381 -2.29 5.90 9.95
C VAL A 381 -1.94 6.03 11.44
N LEU A 382 -2.87 5.68 12.34
CA LEU A 382 -2.62 5.72 13.78
C LEU A 382 -1.58 4.67 14.21
N ALA A 383 -1.62 3.46 13.65
CA ALA A 383 -0.63 2.42 13.90
C ALA A 383 0.76 2.86 13.42
N TYR A 384 0.87 3.40 12.20
CA TYR A 384 2.11 3.94 11.67
C TYR A 384 2.67 5.05 12.57
N ARG A 385 1.85 6.04 12.91
CA ARG A 385 2.21 7.14 13.82
C ARG A 385 2.67 6.62 15.19
N TRP A 386 1.97 5.62 15.74
CA TRP A 386 2.32 5.02 17.03
C TRP A 386 3.70 4.36 16.99
N ILE A 387 3.99 3.59 15.94
CA ILE A 387 5.26 2.89 15.75
C ILE A 387 6.41 3.87 15.54
N VAL A 388 6.29 4.82 14.60
CA VAL A 388 7.33 5.82 14.31
C VAL A 388 7.65 6.70 15.51
N ASN A 389 6.67 6.96 16.38
CA ASN A 389 6.93 7.72 17.60
C ASN A 389 7.76 6.97 18.65
N ARG A 390 7.80 5.64 18.61
CA ARG A 390 8.40 4.79 19.64
C ARG A 390 9.63 4.01 19.18
N MET A 391 9.71 3.70 17.92
CA MET A 391 10.77 2.87 17.35
C MET A 391 11.65 3.70 16.42
N ALA A 392 12.90 3.28 16.25
CA ALA A 392 13.87 3.89 15.37
C ALA A 392 13.61 3.50 13.90
N ILE A 393 12.53 4.05 13.32
CA ILE A 393 12.13 3.81 11.93
C ILE A 393 12.79 4.82 10.98
N MET A 394 12.86 6.10 11.39
CA MET A 394 13.39 7.19 10.56
C MET A 394 14.92 7.30 10.58
N HIS A 395 15.56 6.69 11.54
CA HIS A 395 17.03 6.66 11.73
C HIS A 395 17.39 5.36 12.45
N GLU A 396 18.64 4.96 12.37
CA GLU A 396 19.13 3.85 13.18
C GLU A 396 19.31 4.27 14.63
N HIS A 397 19.09 3.34 15.54
CA HIS A 397 19.31 3.63 16.97
C HIS A 397 20.82 3.80 17.21
N PRO A 398 21.29 4.88 17.88
CA PRO A 398 22.72 5.17 18.05
C PRO A 398 23.56 4.01 18.59
N ASP A 399 23.00 3.19 19.51
CA ASP A 399 23.67 2.03 20.09
C ASP A 399 23.96 0.90 19.08
N TYR A 400 23.48 1.01 17.85
CA TYR A 400 23.54 -0.03 16.80
C TYR A 400 24.16 0.45 15.49
N GLU A 401 24.50 1.74 15.37
CA GLU A 401 25.13 2.32 14.16
C GLU A 401 26.49 1.67 13.80
N SER A 402 27.17 1.05 14.75
CA SER A 402 28.49 0.44 14.57
C SER A 402 28.45 -1.06 14.19
N VAL A 403 27.29 -1.64 13.91
CA VAL A 403 27.09 -3.09 13.69
C VAL A 403 26.64 -3.37 12.24
N HIS A 404 27.32 -2.75 11.28
CA HIS A 404 27.16 -3.05 9.83
C HIS A 404 28.37 -3.79 9.29
#